data_c916fe8dbafedef6bfc576fb094c7dfb
#
_entry.id   c916fe8dbafedef6bfc576fb094c7dfb
#
_cell.length_a   1.000
_cell.length_b   1.000
_cell.length_c   1.000
_cell.angle_alpha   90.00
_cell.angle_beta   90.00
_cell.angle_gamma   90.00
#
_symmetry.space_group_name_H-M   'P 1'
#
loop_
_entity.id
_entity.type
_entity.pdbx_description
1 polymer ?
#
loop_
_entity_poly.entity_id
_entity_poly.type
_entity_poly.pdbx_seq_one_letter_code
_entity_poly.pdbx_strand_id
1 'polypeptide(L)'
;MLSRVLRTTIPLCILLTGLGVYRFAAVGNPTPPLTFPRAHPLVIGPRFNLPTVVTDEQLFHVLERLKPPRNPVNTNRLLHALRLWGPHAKFDDSEMMSGPAMQRYFLDAAEFGRLAGVNTPPLYEIDTENGNVLVRDWSPGSPHRTTSSYHLNDILATLAETGTPLDTPLVTVDGTTDIKNLALTAMRRLHLEQHEYEWSVISYARYVYPESGWKNQYGERVLVDELVRELIFAPPHYGACNGLHRLEAMVVLCAADDQVTPAQRTLAVRSRQKMRDYMGEVIRLLGAAQSDQGYWTRQWPRGKSAREDKSASLADKILVTGHQLEWLALVPRDLEPPRNMVVNAGQWLVRAVQEVDNETLLQNYGPFTHAGRALCLWRSKDPYQAWRDGISMVPDSPLQSGQSQSLPDTPRD
;
A
#
# COMPACT_ATOMS: atom_id res chain seq x y z
N MET A 1 31.66 30.17 -55.11
CA MET A 1 30.32 30.27 -54.50
C MET A 1 29.65 28.90 -54.32
N LEU A 2 29.79 27.95 -55.24
CA LEU A 2 29.18 26.60 -55.13
C LEU A 2 29.61 25.77 -53.90
N SER A 3 30.84 25.88 -53.42
CA SER A 3 31.35 25.07 -52.31
C SER A 3 30.82 25.46 -50.93
N ARG A 4 30.26 26.66 -50.77
CA ARG A 4 29.64 27.09 -49.50
C ARG A 4 28.18 26.67 -49.41
N VAL A 5 27.46 26.54 -50.52
CA VAL A 5 26.05 26.09 -50.54
C VAL A 5 25.96 24.60 -50.25
N LEU A 6 26.91 23.78 -50.77
CA LEU A 6 26.94 22.34 -50.48
C LEU A 6 27.24 22.00 -49.02
N ARG A 7 28.01 22.85 -48.30
CA ARG A 7 28.36 22.60 -46.90
C ARG A 7 27.25 22.89 -45.89
N THR A 8 26.26 23.69 -46.28
CA THR A 8 25.12 24.06 -45.42
C THR A 8 23.86 23.25 -45.71
N THR A 9 23.67 22.74 -46.91
CA THR A 9 22.48 21.97 -47.31
C THR A 9 22.53 20.50 -46.88
N ILE A 10 23.71 19.87 -46.91
CA ILE A 10 23.84 18.45 -46.46
C ILE A 10 23.51 18.25 -44.98
N PRO A 11 24.04 19.06 -44.02
CA PRO A 11 23.68 18.91 -42.61
C PRO A 11 22.20 19.18 -42.35
N LEU A 12 21.58 20.13 -43.05
CA LEU A 12 20.17 20.48 -42.88
C LEU A 12 19.25 19.37 -43.42
N CYS A 13 19.58 18.71 -44.53
CA CYS A 13 18.85 17.58 -45.05
C CYS A 13 18.96 16.33 -44.12
N ILE A 14 20.13 16.11 -43.53
CA ILE A 14 20.32 15.02 -42.55
C ILE A 14 19.53 15.28 -41.27
N LEU A 15 19.49 16.54 -40.82
CA LEU A 15 18.70 16.94 -39.64
C LEU A 15 17.19 16.81 -39.91
N LEU A 16 16.70 17.21 -41.07
CA LEU A 16 15.30 17.14 -41.47
C LEU A 16 14.84 15.69 -41.73
N THR A 17 15.69 14.85 -42.35
CA THR A 17 15.40 13.42 -42.51
C THR A 17 15.50 12.68 -41.18
N GLY A 18 16.47 13.01 -40.30
CA GLY A 18 16.57 12.47 -38.98
C GLY A 18 15.35 12.81 -38.10
N LEU A 19 14.88 14.08 -38.14
CA LEU A 19 13.65 14.50 -37.47
C LEU A 19 12.38 13.87 -38.07
N GLY A 20 12.34 13.71 -39.39
CA GLY A 20 11.24 13.00 -40.07
C GLY A 20 11.18 11.52 -39.74
N VAL A 21 12.32 10.82 -39.75
CA VAL A 21 12.43 9.40 -39.34
C VAL A 21 12.13 9.25 -37.85
N TYR A 22 12.60 10.16 -37.01
CA TYR A 22 12.27 10.14 -35.57
C TYR A 22 10.78 10.36 -35.31
N ARG A 23 10.12 11.29 -36.04
CA ARG A 23 8.67 11.46 -35.96
C ARG A 23 7.88 10.28 -36.54
N PHE A 24 8.36 9.64 -37.63
CA PHE A 24 7.71 8.45 -38.19
C PHE A 24 7.95 7.19 -37.34
N ALA A 25 9.12 7.06 -36.72
CA ALA A 25 9.38 5.98 -35.75
C ALA A 25 8.60 6.17 -34.44
N ALA A 26 8.25 7.43 -34.10
CA ALA A 26 7.41 7.78 -32.97
C ALA A 26 5.90 7.60 -33.23
N VAL A 27 5.47 7.42 -34.51
CA VAL A 27 4.14 6.88 -34.85
C VAL A 27 4.18 5.37 -34.69
N GLY A 28 4.62 4.92 -33.50
CA GLY A 28 4.51 3.53 -33.08
C GLY A 28 3.06 3.07 -33.11
N ASN A 29 2.86 1.79 -33.30
CA ASN A 29 1.56 1.12 -33.21
C ASN A 29 0.73 1.78 -32.10
N PRO A 30 -0.55 2.08 -32.34
CA PRO A 30 -1.40 2.69 -31.32
C PRO A 30 -1.32 1.83 -30.07
N THR A 31 -0.92 2.42 -28.95
CA THR A 31 -0.91 1.71 -27.67
C THR A 31 -2.33 1.23 -27.44
N PRO A 32 -2.55 -0.07 -27.24
CA PRO A 32 -3.90 -0.58 -27.01
C PRO A 32 -4.54 0.11 -25.81
N PRO A 33 -5.86 0.22 -25.77
CA PRO A 33 -6.54 0.76 -24.60
C PRO A 33 -6.19 -0.10 -23.38
N LEU A 34 -6.04 0.55 -22.21
CA LEU A 34 -5.78 -0.15 -20.96
C LEU A 34 -6.87 -1.19 -20.69
N THR A 35 -6.46 -2.42 -20.47
CA THR A 35 -7.36 -3.52 -20.12
C THR A 35 -7.14 -3.96 -18.68
N PHE A 36 -8.16 -4.58 -18.11
CA PHE A 36 -8.10 -5.18 -16.78
C PHE A 36 -8.24 -6.70 -16.95
N PRO A 37 -7.16 -7.45 -16.82
CA PRO A 37 -7.15 -8.89 -17.12
C PRO A 37 -7.93 -9.73 -16.12
N ARG A 38 -8.36 -9.12 -15.01
CA ARG A 38 -9.10 -9.80 -13.94
C ARG A 38 -10.10 -8.88 -13.26
N ALA A 39 -11.23 -9.44 -12.79
CA ALA A 39 -12.24 -8.70 -12.03
C ALA A 39 -11.84 -8.49 -10.56
N HIS A 40 -11.08 -9.45 -9.99
CA HIS A 40 -10.60 -9.37 -8.61
C HIS A 40 -9.11 -9.02 -8.59
N PRO A 41 -8.65 -8.24 -7.59
CA PRO A 41 -7.24 -7.92 -7.46
C PRO A 41 -6.42 -9.16 -7.11
N LEU A 42 -5.16 -9.13 -7.49
CA LEU A 42 -4.23 -10.21 -7.19
C LEU A 42 -3.95 -10.29 -5.69
N VAL A 43 -4.16 -11.46 -5.09
CA VAL A 43 -3.82 -11.73 -3.70
C VAL A 43 -2.33 -12.03 -3.61
N ILE A 44 -1.61 -11.24 -2.81
CA ILE A 44 -0.18 -11.40 -2.55
C ILE A 44 -0.02 -11.65 -1.06
N GLY A 45 0.28 -12.91 -0.73
CA GLY A 45 0.47 -13.34 0.65
C GLY A 45 1.94 -13.39 1.08
N PRO A 46 2.20 -13.48 2.38
CA PRO A 46 3.53 -13.62 2.94
C PRO A 46 4.24 -14.90 2.49
N ARG A 47 5.56 -14.83 2.43
CA ARG A 47 6.42 -15.95 2.01
C ARG A 47 6.95 -16.77 3.19
N PHE A 48 6.85 -16.25 4.40
CA PHE A 48 7.45 -16.81 5.62
C PHE A 48 6.39 -17.01 6.71
N ASN A 49 6.67 -17.96 7.63
CA ASN A 49 5.92 -18.15 8.86
C ASN A 49 6.96 -18.43 9.97
N LEU A 50 7.28 -17.40 10.75
CA LEU A 50 8.32 -17.46 11.78
C LEU A 50 7.77 -17.15 13.17
N PRO A 51 7.37 -18.18 13.96
CA PRO A 51 6.90 -17.99 15.34
C PRO A 51 7.91 -17.32 16.28
N THR A 52 9.18 -17.31 15.92
CA THR A 52 10.24 -16.62 16.69
C THR A 52 10.22 -15.11 16.52
N VAL A 53 9.57 -14.58 15.47
CA VAL A 53 9.36 -13.13 15.27
C VAL A 53 8.30 -12.62 16.23
N VAL A 54 7.20 -13.35 16.36
CA VAL A 54 6.11 -13.07 17.31
C VAL A 54 5.37 -14.37 17.61
N THR A 55 5.05 -14.66 18.88
CA THR A 55 4.19 -15.78 19.26
C THR A 55 2.71 -15.44 19.00
N ASP A 56 1.83 -16.45 19.03
CA ASP A 56 0.39 -16.22 18.85
C ASP A 56 -0.19 -15.38 20.00
N GLU A 57 0.25 -15.61 21.23
CA GLU A 57 -0.12 -14.83 22.41
C GLU A 57 0.34 -13.37 22.29
N GLN A 58 1.61 -13.14 21.94
CA GLN A 58 2.13 -11.79 21.70
C GLN A 58 1.36 -11.07 20.59
N LEU A 59 1.05 -11.78 19.49
CA LEU A 59 0.31 -11.24 18.38
C LEU A 59 -1.11 -10.84 18.80
N PHE A 60 -1.81 -11.69 19.56
CA PHE A 60 -3.12 -11.37 20.12
C PHE A 60 -3.08 -10.07 20.95
N HIS A 61 -2.15 -9.95 21.89
CA HIS A 61 -2.03 -8.75 22.72
C HIS A 61 -1.71 -7.48 21.90
N VAL A 62 -0.89 -7.59 20.88
CA VAL A 62 -0.64 -6.47 19.95
C VAL A 62 -1.92 -6.08 19.21
N LEU A 63 -2.62 -7.05 18.64
CA LEU A 63 -3.85 -6.82 17.88
C LEU A 63 -4.98 -6.25 18.75
N GLU A 64 -5.12 -6.74 19.99
CA GLU A 64 -6.11 -6.23 20.95
C GLU A 64 -5.97 -4.72 21.18
N ARG A 65 -4.74 -4.21 21.23
CA ARG A 65 -4.46 -2.79 21.36
C ARG A 65 -4.68 -1.97 20.09
N LEU A 66 -4.71 -2.62 18.93
CA LEU A 66 -4.81 -1.98 17.62
C LEU A 66 -6.23 -2.01 17.04
N LYS A 67 -7.24 -2.42 17.81
CA LYS A 67 -8.64 -2.34 17.38
C LYS A 67 -8.99 -0.91 16.93
N PRO A 68 -9.69 -0.74 15.81
CA PRO A 68 -9.90 0.58 15.21
C PRO A 68 -10.97 1.37 15.96
N PRO A 69 -10.62 2.48 16.66
CA PRO A 69 -11.59 3.27 17.36
C PRO A 69 -12.53 4.00 16.38
N ARG A 70 -13.83 4.05 16.72
CA ARG A 70 -14.85 4.72 15.92
C ARG A 70 -14.61 6.23 15.85
N ASN A 71 -14.20 6.83 16.95
CA ASN A 71 -14.03 8.27 17.07
C ASN A 71 -12.61 8.63 17.59
N PRO A 72 -12.08 9.79 17.19
CA PRO A 72 -12.55 10.65 16.11
C PRO A 72 -12.28 10.03 14.72
N VAL A 73 -13.17 10.32 13.75
CA VAL A 73 -13.00 9.85 12.36
C VAL A 73 -11.84 10.60 11.70
N ASN A 74 -11.00 9.83 11.01
CA ASN A 74 -9.87 10.34 10.24
C ASN A 74 -9.61 9.39 9.07
N THR A 75 -9.65 9.91 7.84
CA THR A 75 -9.50 9.11 6.60
C THR A 75 -8.23 8.27 6.61
N ASN A 76 -7.09 8.87 6.96
CA ASN A 76 -5.82 8.15 7.02
C ASN A 76 -5.82 7.04 8.08
N ARG A 77 -6.39 7.30 9.26
CA ARG A 77 -6.53 6.30 10.32
C ARG A 77 -7.41 5.13 9.86
N LEU A 78 -8.55 5.42 9.23
CA LEU A 78 -9.46 4.38 8.74
C LEU A 78 -8.85 3.57 7.59
N LEU A 79 -8.08 4.22 6.72
CA LEU A 79 -7.37 3.56 5.64
C LEU A 79 -6.36 2.53 6.19
N HIS A 80 -5.55 2.94 7.16
CA HIS A 80 -4.60 2.07 7.84
C HIS A 80 -5.30 0.93 8.61
N ALA A 81 -6.43 1.25 9.27
CA ALA A 81 -7.23 0.25 9.97
C ALA A 81 -7.83 -0.79 9.01
N LEU A 82 -8.40 -0.34 7.87
CA LEU A 82 -8.94 -1.24 6.84
C LEU A 82 -7.85 -2.13 6.26
N ARG A 83 -6.65 -1.58 6.03
CA ARG A 83 -5.49 -2.31 5.52
C ARG A 83 -4.99 -3.37 6.51
N LEU A 84 -5.05 -3.10 7.83
CA LEU A 84 -4.70 -4.08 8.86
C LEU A 84 -5.79 -5.14 9.01
N TRP A 85 -7.04 -4.71 9.29
CA TRP A 85 -8.10 -5.59 9.76
C TRP A 85 -8.92 -6.25 8.65
N GLY A 86 -8.87 -5.69 7.44
CA GLY A 86 -9.67 -6.14 6.30
C GLY A 86 -11.16 -5.76 6.38
N PRO A 87 -11.89 -5.98 5.27
CA PRO A 87 -13.30 -5.58 5.16
C PRO A 87 -14.27 -6.49 5.91
N HIS A 88 -13.80 -7.64 6.44
CA HIS A 88 -14.65 -8.64 7.11
C HIS A 88 -14.55 -8.60 8.64
N ALA A 89 -13.65 -7.80 9.20
CA ALA A 89 -13.44 -7.72 10.64
C ALA A 89 -14.67 -7.21 11.38
N LYS A 90 -15.02 -7.87 12.49
CA LYS A 90 -16.15 -7.52 13.35
C LYS A 90 -15.67 -7.51 14.80
N PHE A 91 -16.04 -6.46 15.51
CA PHE A 91 -15.71 -6.29 16.92
C PHE A 91 -17.01 -6.19 17.70
N ASP A 92 -17.08 -6.87 18.86
CA ASP A 92 -18.27 -6.86 19.70
C ASP A 92 -18.39 -5.56 20.52
N ASP A 93 -17.34 -4.73 20.47
CA ASP A 93 -17.29 -3.41 21.10
C ASP A 93 -17.86 -2.34 20.14
N SER A 94 -18.93 -1.67 20.58
CA SER A 94 -19.60 -0.60 19.79
C SER A 94 -18.73 0.63 19.56
N GLU A 95 -17.69 0.83 20.38
CA GLU A 95 -16.72 1.92 20.23
C GLU A 95 -15.69 1.62 19.12
N MET A 96 -15.65 0.38 18.61
CA MET A 96 -14.77 -0.04 17.53
C MET A 96 -15.50 -0.01 16.19
N MET A 97 -14.78 0.33 15.12
CA MET A 97 -15.33 0.35 13.78
C MET A 97 -15.09 -0.98 13.07
N SER A 98 -16.16 -1.62 12.61
CA SER A 98 -16.06 -2.88 11.87
C SER A 98 -15.48 -2.68 10.47
N GLY A 99 -14.87 -3.75 9.90
CA GLY A 99 -14.34 -3.77 8.54
C GLY A 99 -15.35 -3.32 7.49
N PRO A 100 -16.61 -3.86 7.49
CA PRO A 100 -17.63 -3.38 6.57
C PRO A 100 -17.97 -1.88 6.72
N ALA A 101 -17.91 -1.32 7.93
CA ALA A 101 -18.15 0.10 8.14
C ALA A 101 -16.98 0.93 7.63
N MET A 102 -15.72 0.50 7.86
CA MET A 102 -14.54 1.13 7.30
C MET A 102 -14.55 1.11 5.77
N GLN A 103 -14.89 -0.02 5.16
CA GLN A 103 -14.98 -0.14 3.71
C GLN A 103 -16.06 0.77 3.13
N ARG A 104 -17.28 0.81 3.74
CA ARG A 104 -18.35 1.72 3.29
C ARG A 104 -17.95 3.19 3.38
N TYR A 105 -17.16 3.60 4.37
CA TYR A 105 -16.63 4.95 4.45
C TYR A 105 -15.90 5.37 3.16
N PHE A 106 -15.20 4.44 2.51
CA PHE A 106 -14.47 4.68 1.26
C PHE A 106 -15.29 4.41 -0.01
N LEU A 107 -16.43 3.76 0.09
CA LEU A 107 -17.22 3.36 -1.08
C LEU A 107 -18.56 4.09 -1.23
N ASP A 108 -19.00 4.83 -0.20
CA ASP A 108 -20.32 5.42 -0.15
C ASP A 108 -20.26 6.86 0.39
N ALA A 109 -20.60 7.83 -0.45
CA ALA A 109 -20.59 9.25 -0.10
C ALA A 109 -21.55 9.61 1.04
N ALA A 110 -22.67 8.89 1.19
CA ALA A 110 -23.60 9.13 2.29
C ALA A 110 -22.98 8.67 3.63
N GLU A 111 -22.36 7.50 3.64
CA GLU A 111 -21.65 7.01 4.83
C GLU A 111 -20.42 7.86 5.16
N PHE A 112 -19.67 8.28 4.15
CA PHE A 112 -18.58 9.25 4.32
C PHE A 112 -19.10 10.54 4.98
N GLY A 113 -20.14 11.18 4.43
CA GLY A 113 -20.71 12.42 4.95
C GLY A 113 -21.28 12.26 6.37
N ARG A 114 -21.90 11.11 6.64
CA ARG A 114 -22.42 10.80 7.99
C ARG A 114 -21.32 10.73 9.05
N LEU A 115 -20.16 10.18 8.72
CA LEU A 115 -19.03 9.98 9.63
C LEU A 115 -18.07 11.17 9.67
N ALA A 116 -17.78 11.78 8.53
CA ALA A 116 -16.85 12.91 8.42
C ALA A 116 -17.50 14.26 8.73
N GLY A 117 -18.84 14.32 8.77
CA GLY A 117 -19.65 15.51 9.00
C GLY A 117 -20.25 16.08 7.70
N VAL A 118 -21.50 16.51 7.79
CA VAL A 118 -22.34 16.96 6.64
C VAL A 118 -21.75 18.13 5.85
N ASN A 119 -20.88 18.94 6.45
CA ASN A 119 -20.22 20.06 5.79
C ASN A 119 -18.84 19.69 5.22
N THR A 120 -18.46 18.43 5.28
CA THR A 120 -17.19 17.95 4.71
C THR A 120 -17.35 17.79 3.20
N PRO A 121 -16.47 18.37 2.37
CA PRO A 121 -16.49 18.14 0.94
C PRO A 121 -16.37 16.65 0.61
N PRO A 122 -16.98 16.16 -0.49
CA PRO A 122 -16.98 14.75 -0.84
C PRO A 122 -15.56 14.21 -1.02
N LEU A 123 -15.37 12.92 -0.74
CA LEU A 123 -14.06 12.27 -0.94
C LEU A 123 -13.77 12.03 -2.42
N TYR A 124 -14.82 11.86 -3.24
CA TYR A 124 -14.74 11.64 -4.68
C TYR A 124 -15.65 12.60 -5.43
N GLU A 125 -15.17 13.04 -6.59
CA GLU A 125 -15.91 13.82 -7.57
C GLU A 125 -15.82 13.13 -8.93
N ILE A 126 -16.88 13.16 -9.72
CA ILE A 126 -16.89 12.67 -11.10
C ILE A 126 -16.68 13.88 -12.01
N ASP A 127 -15.56 13.89 -12.73
CA ASP A 127 -15.33 14.85 -13.80
C ASP A 127 -16.35 14.61 -14.94
N THR A 128 -17.26 15.55 -15.11
CA THR A 128 -18.39 15.43 -16.04
C THR A 128 -17.96 15.48 -17.52
N GLU A 129 -16.76 15.99 -17.82
CA GLU A 129 -16.27 16.08 -19.21
C GLU A 129 -15.73 14.74 -19.72
N ASN A 130 -15.06 14.00 -18.88
CA ASN A 130 -14.36 12.76 -19.28
C ASN A 130 -14.69 11.55 -18.42
N GLY A 131 -15.57 11.70 -17.41
CA GLY A 131 -16.03 10.63 -16.53
C GLY A 131 -14.95 10.10 -15.56
N ASN A 132 -13.84 10.82 -15.37
CA ASN A 132 -12.80 10.43 -14.44
C ASN A 132 -13.30 10.56 -12.99
N VAL A 133 -12.90 9.60 -12.14
CA VAL A 133 -13.15 9.65 -10.70
C VAL A 133 -11.96 10.30 -10.01
N LEU A 134 -12.17 11.51 -9.50
CA LEU A 134 -11.14 12.29 -8.82
C LEU A 134 -11.24 12.05 -7.32
N VAL A 135 -10.13 11.68 -6.70
CA VAL A 135 -10.00 11.58 -5.24
C VAL A 135 -9.59 12.94 -4.70
N ARG A 136 -10.23 13.39 -3.63
CA ARG A 136 -9.80 14.61 -2.94
C ARG A 136 -8.53 14.36 -2.14
N ASP A 137 -7.43 14.83 -2.66
CA ASP A 137 -6.12 14.75 -2.04
C ASP A 137 -5.94 15.84 -0.97
N TRP A 138 -5.12 15.51 0.03
CA TRP A 138 -4.68 16.49 1.00
C TRP A 138 -3.73 17.50 0.36
N SER A 139 -3.93 18.77 0.69
CA SER A 139 -2.99 19.85 0.37
C SER A 139 -2.57 20.60 1.64
N PRO A 140 -1.32 21.12 1.73
CA PRO A 140 -0.88 21.93 2.85
C PRO A 140 -1.82 23.12 3.08
N GLY A 141 -2.26 23.30 4.34
CA GLY A 141 -3.19 24.39 4.72
C GLY A 141 -4.68 24.07 4.51
N SER A 142 -5.03 22.91 3.95
CA SER A 142 -6.43 22.49 3.85
C SER A 142 -7.05 22.27 5.23
N PRO A 143 -8.23 22.85 5.51
CA PRO A 143 -8.97 22.59 6.76
C PRO A 143 -9.52 21.15 6.81
N HIS A 144 -9.54 20.45 5.66
CA HIS A 144 -10.09 19.10 5.51
C HIS A 144 -9.02 17.99 5.54
N ARG A 145 -7.85 18.28 6.14
CA ARG A 145 -6.74 17.33 6.23
C ARG A 145 -7.16 15.94 6.74
N THR A 146 -7.97 15.89 7.77
CA THR A 146 -8.38 14.63 8.42
C THR A 146 -9.39 13.82 7.60
N THR A 147 -10.00 14.41 6.59
CA THR A 147 -11.05 13.80 5.74
C THR A 147 -10.68 13.70 4.27
N SER A 148 -9.41 13.95 3.92
CA SER A 148 -8.86 13.81 2.56
C SER A 148 -7.92 12.61 2.49
N SER A 149 -7.63 12.12 1.28
CA SER A 149 -6.54 11.16 1.05
C SER A 149 -5.20 11.82 1.38
N TYR A 150 -4.31 11.07 2.03
CA TYR A 150 -2.98 11.58 2.43
C TYR A 150 -1.95 11.42 1.33
N HIS A 151 -2.11 10.38 0.51
CA HIS A 151 -1.20 10.03 -0.55
C HIS A 151 -1.97 9.79 -1.85
N LEU A 152 -1.34 10.07 -2.97
CA LEU A 152 -1.95 9.84 -4.27
C LEU A 152 -2.21 8.34 -4.50
N ASN A 153 -3.48 7.98 -4.74
CA ASN A 153 -3.93 6.60 -5.00
C ASN A 153 -3.75 5.57 -3.84
N ASP A 154 -3.48 6.02 -2.60
CA ASP A 154 -3.37 5.13 -1.43
C ASP A 154 -4.69 4.40 -1.13
N ILE A 155 -5.83 5.07 -1.34
CA ILE A 155 -7.16 4.46 -1.17
C ILE A 155 -7.35 3.33 -2.17
N LEU A 156 -7.05 3.55 -3.47
CA LEU A 156 -7.17 2.51 -4.49
C LEU A 156 -6.24 1.33 -4.19
N ALA A 157 -5.00 1.58 -3.79
CA ALA A 157 -4.05 0.54 -3.42
C ALA A 157 -4.53 -0.27 -2.20
N THR A 158 -5.08 0.39 -1.19
CA THR A 158 -5.65 -0.28 -0.01
C THR A 158 -6.87 -1.13 -0.36
N LEU A 159 -7.79 -0.62 -1.21
CA LEU A 159 -8.92 -1.41 -1.71
C LEU A 159 -8.44 -2.64 -2.51
N ALA A 160 -7.38 -2.49 -3.31
CA ALA A 160 -6.75 -3.62 -4.00
C ALA A 160 -6.14 -4.64 -3.03
N GLU A 161 -5.43 -4.18 -2.00
CA GLU A 161 -4.82 -5.06 -0.99
C GLU A 161 -5.85 -5.83 -0.17
N THR A 162 -6.97 -5.20 0.12
CA THR A 162 -8.08 -5.79 0.89
C THR A 162 -9.04 -6.62 0.04
N GLY A 163 -8.71 -6.82 -1.25
CA GLY A 163 -9.43 -7.75 -2.13
C GLY A 163 -10.69 -7.18 -2.78
N THR A 164 -10.89 -5.87 -2.79
CA THR A 164 -12.09 -5.23 -3.36
C THR A 164 -12.16 -5.46 -4.87
N PRO A 165 -13.22 -6.11 -5.43
CA PRO A 165 -13.40 -6.32 -6.86
C PRO A 165 -13.54 -5.01 -7.66
N LEU A 166 -13.20 -5.06 -8.95
CA LEU A 166 -13.29 -3.89 -9.84
C LEU A 166 -14.74 -3.45 -10.12
N ASP A 167 -15.69 -4.36 -10.07
CA ASP A 167 -17.12 -4.09 -10.26
C ASP A 167 -17.83 -3.63 -8.98
N THR A 168 -17.09 -3.47 -7.88
CA THR A 168 -17.67 -2.95 -6.63
C THR A 168 -18.19 -1.53 -6.85
N PRO A 169 -19.45 -1.25 -6.52
CA PRO A 169 -20.03 0.08 -6.66
C PRO A 169 -19.28 1.12 -5.82
N LEU A 170 -19.03 2.28 -6.42
CA LEU A 170 -18.53 3.48 -5.78
C LEU A 170 -19.60 4.57 -5.90
N VAL A 171 -20.27 4.86 -4.79
CA VAL A 171 -21.33 5.86 -4.71
C VAL A 171 -20.72 7.21 -4.40
N THR A 172 -20.83 8.15 -5.31
CA THR A 172 -20.37 9.54 -5.14
C THR A 172 -21.57 10.50 -5.02
N VAL A 173 -21.34 11.75 -4.74
CA VAL A 173 -22.39 12.79 -4.74
C VAL A 173 -22.94 13.07 -6.14
N ASP A 174 -22.14 12.79 -7.19
CA ASP A 174 -22.48 13.02 -8.59
C ASP A 174 -23.17 11.81 -9.26
N GLY A 175 -23.18 10.65 -8.59
CA GLY A 175 -23.76 9.41 -9.10
C GLY A 175 -23.01 8.17 -8.68
N THR A 176 -23.38 7.03 -9.26
CA THR A 176 -22.73 5.74 -8.98
C THR A 176 -21.82 5.35 -10.13
N THR A 177 -20.60 4.95 -9.78
CA THR A 177 -19.60 4.35 -10.66
C THR A 177 -19.05 3.07 -10.03
N ASP A 178 -17.84 2.65 -10.35
CA ASP A 178 -17.20 1.45 -9.80
C ASP A 178 -15.69 1.65 -9.55
N ILE A 179 -15.08 0.69 -8.88
CA ILE A 179 -13.63 0.67 -8.62
C ILE A 179 -12.82 0.57 -9.91
N LYS A 180 -13.37 -0.05 -10.96
CA LYS A 180 -12.71 -0.10 -12.27
C LYS A 180 -12.50 1.29 -12.86
N ASN A 181 -13.49 2.18 -12.73
CA ASN A 181 -13.37 3.55 -13.21
C ASN A 181 -12.37 4.37 -12.38
N LEU A 182 -12.34 4.16 -11.06
CA LEU A 182 -11.32 4.75 -10.19
C LEU A 182 -9.91 4.27 -10.60
N ALA A 183 -9.73 2.98 -10.83
CA ALA A 183 -8.46 2.41 -11.28
C ALA A 183 -8.06 2.91 -12.68
N LEU A 184 -9.03 3.00 -13.60
CA LEU A 184 -8.80 3.55 -14.94
C LEU A 184 -8.34 5.00 -14.87
N THR A 185 -8.99 5.82 -14.03
CA THR A 185 -8.60 7.22 -13.79
C THR A 185 -7.18 7.32 -13.24
N ALA A 186 -6.85 6.50 -12.23
CA ALA A 186 -5.50 6.47 -11.65
C ALA A 186 -4.44 6.16 -12.70
N MET A 187 -4.66 5.15 -13.56
CA MET A 187 -3.72 4.77 -14.61
C MET A 187 -3.64 5.81 -15.74
N ARG A 188 -4.77 6.45 -16.10
CA ARG A 188 -4.77 7.54 -17.10
C ARG A 188 -4.01 8.78 -16.63
N ARG A 189 -4.03 9.06 -15.34
CA ARG A 189 -3.34 10.21 -14.74
C ARG A 189 -1.90 9.93 -14.35
N LEU A 190 -1.49 8.66 -14.27
CA LEU A 190 -0.12 8.29 -13.90
C LEU A 190 0.88 8.82 -14.93
N HIS A 191 1.86 9.58 -14.46
CA HIS A 191 3.03 10.00 -15.22
C HIS A 191 4.30 9.73 -14.40
N LEU A 192 5.43 9.48 -15.08
CA LEU A 192 6.66 9.00 -14.42
C LEU A 192 7.29 10.02 -13.47
N GLU A 193 7.04 11.31 -13.67
CA GLU A 193 7.56 12.37 -12.82
C GLU A 193 6.66 12.71 -11.62
N GLN A 194 5.51 12.02 -11.46
CA GLN A 194 4.62 12.30 -10.33
C GLN A 194 5.28 11.91 -9.00
N HIS A 195 4.99 12.70 -7.98
CA HIS A 195 5.37 12.35 -6.61
C HIS A 195 4.49 11.19 -6.10
N GLU A 196 5.08 10.25 -5.33
CA GLU A 196 4.36 9.11 -4.70
C GLU A 196 3.64 8.17 -5.69
N TYR A 197 4.30 7.85 -6.81
CA TYR A 197 3.72 6.92 -7.80
C TYR A 197 3.70 5.44 -7.35
N GLU A 198 4.35 5.09 -6.25
CA GLU A 198 4.42 3.73 -5.72
C GLU A 198 3.05 3.13 -5.40
N TRP A 199 2.09 3.92 -4.92
CA TRP A 199 0.73 3.49 -4.70
C TRP A 199 0.00 3.14 -6.01
N SER A 200 0.27 3.90 -7.06
CA SER A 200 -0.22 3.58 -8.41
C SER A 200 0.39 2.27 -8.92
N VAL A 201 1.67 2.01 -8.64
CA VAL A 201 2.33 0.74 -9.01
C VAL A 201 1.77 -0.45 -8.23
N ILE A 202 1.46 -0.30 -6.94
CA ILE A 202 0.79 -1.34 -6.13
C ILE A 202 -0.58 -1.67 -6.74
N SER A 203 -1.37 -0.63 -7.08
CA SER A 203 -2.68 -0.78 -7.73
C SER A 203 -2.56 -1.44 -9.11
N TYR A 204 -1.60 -1.00 -9.93
CA TYR A 204 -1.29 -1.59 -11.23
C TYR A 204 -0.94 -3.08 -11.10
N ALA A 205 -0.03 -3.43 -10.20
CA ALA A 205 0.40 -4.81 -10.03
C ALA A 205 -0.76 -5.75 -9.64
N ARG A 206 -1.73 -5.24 -8.86
CA ARG A 206 -2.85 -6.05 -8.38
C ARG A 206 -4.01 -6.14 -9.37
N TYR A 207 -4.34 -5.07 -10.10
CA TYR A 207 -5.50 -5.05 -10.98
C TYR A 207 -5.17 -5.17 -12.46
N VAL A 208 -4.04 -4.62 -12.89
CA VAL A 208 -3.74 -4.37 -14.31
C VAL A 208 -2.68 -5.32 -14.86
N TYR A 209 -1.64 -5.65 -14.06
CA TYR A 209 -0.60 -6.57 -14.51
C TYR A 209 -1.21 -7.91 -15.01
N PRO A 210 -0.84 -8.48 -16.16
CA PRO A 210 0.40 -8.28 -16.91
C PRO A 210 0.34 -7.31 -18.11
N GLU A 211 -0.52 -6.32 -18.14
CA GLU A 211 -0.44 -5.32 -19.22
C GLU A 211 0.95 -4.67 -19.25
N SER A 212 1.59 -4.63 -20.43
CA SER A 212 2.98 -4.16 -20.53
C SER A 212 3.13 -2.64 -20.48
N GLY A 213 2.04 -1.92 -20.70
CA GLY A 213 2.01 -0.46 -20.70
C GLY A 213 0.74 0.09 -21.34
N TRP A 214 0.55 1.39 -21.19
CA TRP A 214 -0.62 2.11 -21.71
C TRP A 214 -0.22 3.55 -22.11
N LYS A 215 -1.14 4.25 -22.75
CA LYS A 215 -1.03 5.69 -23.01
C LYS A 215 -1.82 6.44 -21.94
N ASN A 216 -1.15 7.36 -21.23
CA ASN A 216 -1.81 8.21 -20.24
C ASN A 216 -2.58 9.37 -20.91
N GLN A 217 -3.31 10.17 -20.11
CA GLN A 217 -4.09 11.30 -20.63
C GLN A 217 -3.23 12.44 -21.19
N TYR A 218 -1.94 12.48 -20.84
CA TYR A 218 -0.99 13.49 -21.34
C TYR A 218 -0.35 13.08 -22.68
N GLY A 219 -0.72 11.90 -23.20
CA GLY A 219 -0.18 11.37 -24.45
C GLY A 219 1.13 10.61 -24.30
N GLU A 220 1.63 10.42 -23.06
CA GLU A 220 2.84 9.67 -22.78
C GLU A 220 2.55 8.17 -22.76
N ARG A 221 3.51 7.39 -23.23
CA ARG A 221 3.49 5.94 -23.10
C ARG A 221 4.13 5.55 -21.77
N VAL A 222 3.36 4.97 -20.86
CA VAL A 222 3.83 4.43 -19.60
C VAL A 222 4.10 2.94 -19.78
N LEU A 223 5.33 2.50 -19.54
CA LEU A 223 5.73 1.10 -19.62
C LEU A 223 6.08 0.56 -18.23
N VAL A 224 5.77 -0.71 -17.97
CA VAL A 224 6.10 -1.34 -16.69
C VAL A 224 7.60 -1.30 -16.36
N ASP A 225 8.46 -1.47 -17.40
CA ASP A 225 9.91 -1.41 -17.21
C ASP A 225 10.40 0.01 -16.86
N GLU A 226 9.69 1.05 -17.29
CA GLU A 226 9.97 2.45 -16.91
C GLU A 226 9.56 2.70 -15.46
N LEU A 227 8.40 2.20 -15.04
CA LEU A 227 7.99 2.24 -13.63
C LEU A 227 9.04 1.58 -12.73
N VAL A 228 9.55 0.42 -13.13
CA VAL A 228 10.64 -0.26 -12.39
C VAL A 228 11.90 0.60 -12.34
N ARG A 229 12.26 1.24 -13.45
CA ARG A 229 13.43 2.13 -13.49
C ARG A 229 13.29 3.25 -12.48
N GLU A 230 12.14 3.92 -12.43
CA GLU A 230 11.88 5.01 -11.49
C GLU A 230 11.87 4.53 -10.03
N LEU A 231 11.28 3.35 -9.75
CA LEU A 231 11.34 2.74 -8.41
C LEU A 231 12.77 2.53 -7.92
N ILE A 232 13.71 2.17 -8.81
CA ILE A 232 15.10 1.89 -8.45
C ILE A 232 15.94 3.18 -8.36
N PHE A 233 15.78 4.11 -9.30
CA PHE A 233 16.65 5.27 -9.42
C PHE A 233 16.31 6.43 -8.48
N ALA A 234 15.09 6.52 -7.98
CA ALA A 234 14.78 7.57 -7.00
C ALA A 234 15.59 7.37 -5.72
N PRO A 235 16.00 8.44 -5.03
CA PRO A 235 16.74 8.34 -3.76
C PRO A 235 15.98 7.49 -2.74
N PRO A 236 16.65 6.72 -1.85
CA PRO A 236 15.99 5.80 -0.93
C PRO A 236 14.90 6.41 -0.04
N HIS A 237 15.02 7.71 0.28
CA HIS A 237 14.06 8.44 1.12
C HIS A 237 12.97 9.17 0.32
N TYR A 238 12.97 9.07 -1.01
CA TYR A 238 12.00 9.73 -1.87
C TYR A 238 10.71 8.88 -1.98
N GLY A 239 9.55 9.54 -1.88
CA GLY A 239 8.23 8.91 -1.95
C GLY A 239 7.54 8.80 -0.59
N ALA A 240 6.36 8.17 -0.57
CA ALA A 240 5.52 8.01 0.61
C ALA A 240 6.25 7.29 1.74
N CYS A 241 6.03 7.74 2.98
CA CYS A 241 6.65 7.21 4.19
C CYS A 241 8.19 7.08 4.09
N ASN A 242 8.88 8.11 3.55
CA ASN A 242 10.33 8.09 3.35
C ASN A 242 10.80 6.97 2.39
N GLY A 243 10.08 6.73 1.31
CA GLY A 243 10.42 5.76 0.27
C GLY A 243 10.15 4.30 0.63
N LEU A 244 9.54 4.02 1.80
CA LEU A 244 9.27 2.65 2.24
C LEU A 244 8.25 1.95 1.37
N HIS A 245 7.23 2.66 0.88
CA HIS A 245 6.25 2.10 -0.05
C HIS A 245 6.82 1.76 -1.43
N ARG A 246 7.97 2.32 -1.81
CA ARG A 246 8.66 1.91 -3.04
C ARG A 246 9.16 0.47 -2.97
N LEU A 247 9.72 0.07 -1.83
CA LEU A 247 10.15 -1.31 -1.60
C LEU A 247 8.93 -2.25 -1.61
N GLU A 248 7.81 -1.82 -1.02
CA GLU A 248 6.56 -2.56 -1.09
C GLU A 248 6.05 -2.69 -2.53
N ALA A 249 6.06 -1.61 -3.32
CA ALA A 249 5.68 -1.66 -4.73
C ALA A 249 6.53 -2.65 -5.54
N MET A 250 7.85 -2.69 -5.28
CA MET A 250 8.76 -3.64 -5.93
C MET A 250 8.43 -5.10 -5.60
N VAL A 251 8.21 -5.44 -4.31
CA VAL A 251 7.89 -6.81 -3.93
C VAL A 251 6.51 -7.24 -4.44
N VAL A 252 5.54 -6.33 -4.44
CA VAL A 252 4.19 -6.57 -4.97
C VAL A 252 4.25 -6.82 -6.48
N LEU A 253 5.01 -6.03 -7.23
CA LEU A 253 5.20 -6.21 -8.67
C LEU A 253 5.96 -7.51 -8.99
N CYS A 254 7.02 -7.83 -8.24
CA CYS A 254 7.71 -9.13 -8.38
C CYS A 254 6.78 -10.30 -8.10
N ALA A 255 5.94 -10.21 -7.06
CA ALA A 255 4.99 -11.26 -6.72
C ALA A 255 3.90 -11.41 -7.78
N ALA A 256 3.45 -10.32 -8.40
CA ALA A 256 2.51 -10.35 -9.52
C ALA A 256 3.13 -11.02 -10.75
N ASP A 257 4.41 -10.72 -11.07
CA ASP A 257 5.15 -11.34 -12.16
C ASP A 257 5.41 -12.83 -11.92
N ASP A 258 5.61 -13.26 -10.67
CA ASP A 258 5.78 -14.68 -10.32
C ASP A 258 4.49 -15.49 -10.47
N GLN A 259 3.31 -14.86 -10.37
CA GLN A 259 2.00 -15.55 -10.43
C GLN A 259 1.47 -15.74 -11.85
N VAL A 260 2.06 -15.10 -12.86
CA VAL A 260 1.71 -15.33 -14.26
C VAL A 260 2.66 -16.33 -14.92
N THR A 261 2.19 -17.03 -15.96
CA THR A 261 3.04 -17.95 -16.71
C THR A 261 4.20 -17.20 -17.38
N PRO A 262 5.34 -17.86 -17.65
CA PRO A 262 6.47 -17.22 -18.32
C PRO A 262 6.10 -16.53 -19.65
N ALA A 263 5.14 -17.09 -20.39
CA ALA A 263 4.66 -16.50 -21.65
C ALA A 263 3.81 -15.23 -21.47
N GLN A 264 3.21 -15.06 -20.31
CA GLN A 264 2.40 -13.87 -19.96
C GLN A 264 3.21 -12.77 -19.29
N ARG A 265 4.47 -13.03 -18.94
CA ARG A 265 5.33 -12.02 -18.29
C ARG A 265 5.62 -10.88 -19.25
N THR A 266 5.33 -9.68 -18.82
CA THR A 266 5.59 -8.45 -19.57
C THR A 266 6.76 -7.66 -19.02
N LEU A 267 7.19 -7.97 -17.79
CA LEU A 267 8.37 -7.39 -17.19
C LEU A 267 9.63 -7.97 -17.84
N ALA A 268 10.50 -7.11 -18.37
CA ALA A 268 11.76 -7.56 -18.96
C ALA A 268 12.64 -8.27 -17.92
N VAL A 269 13.31 -9.34 -18.33
CA VAL A 269 14.22 -10.14 -17.47
C VAL A 269 15.24 -9.23 -16.77
N ARG A 270 15.79 -8.24 -17.48
CA ARG A 270 16.75 -7.29 -16.92
C ARG A 270 16.15 -6.38 -15.84
N SER A 271 14.91 -5.91 -16.02
CA SER A 271 14.21 -5.07 -15.03
C SER A 271 13.90 -5.88 -13.76
N ARG A 272 13.44 -7.10 -13.94
CA ARG A 272 13.21 -8.06 -12.86
C ARG A 272 14.49 -8.32 -12.06
N GLN A 273 15.62 -8.59 -12.74
CA GLN A 273 16.89 -8.82 -12.07
C GLN A 273 17.37 -7.59 -11.32
N LYS A 274 17.27 -6.40 -11.90
CA LYS A 274 17.63 -5.14 -11.23
C LYS A 274 16.82 -4.88 -9.96
N MET A 275 15.49 -5.14 -9.97
CA MET A 275 14.69 -5.03 -8.74
C MET A 275 15.19 -5.98 -7.65
N ARG A 276 15.51 -7.24 -8.02
CA ARG A 276 16.01 -8.23 -7.06
C ARG A 276 17.37 -7.82 -6.49
N ASP A 277 18.28 -7.37 -7.35
CA ASP A 277 19.61 -6.89 -6.94
C ASP A 277 19.48 -5.71 -5.97
N TYR A 278 18.61 -4.73 -6.31
CA TYR A 278 18.34 -3.57 -5.46
C TYR A 278 17.75 -3.97 -4.10
N MET A 279 16.74 -4.83 -4.06
CA MET A 279 16.17 -5.33 -2.82
C MET A 279 17.22 -6.08 -1.97
N GLY A 280 18.09 -6.90 -2.61
CA GLY A 280 19.19 -7.57 -1.93
C GLY A 280 20.20 -6.59 -1.33
N GLU A 281 20.51 -5.49 -2.01
CA GLU A 281 21.34 -4.41 -1.48
C GLU A 281 20.68 -3.71 -0.29
N VAL A 282 19.38 -3.43 -0.37
CA VAL A 282 18.64 -2.82 0.74
C VAL A 282 18.61 -3.76 1.95
N ILE A 283 18.42 -5.06 1.78
CA ILE A 283 18.46 -6.05 2.88
C ILE A 283 19.80 -6.01 3.59
N ARG A 284 20.91 -5.97 2.83
CA ARG A 284 22.28 -5.86 3.42
C ARG A 284 22.45 -4.53 4.18
N LEU A 285 21.94 -3.44 3.62
CA LEU A 285 22.00 -2.11 4.23
C LEU A 285 21.18 -2.05 5.53
N LEU A 286 19.99 -2.67 5.55
CA LEU A 286 19.16 -2.79 6.75
C LEU A 286 19.87 -3.58 7.85
N GLY A 287 20.54 -4.67 7.51
CA GLY A 287 21.35 -5.42 8.48
C GLY A 287 22.46 -4.56 9.10
N ALA A 288 23.08 -3.67 8.31
CA ALA A 288 24.05 -2.72 8.82
C ALA A 288 23.44 -1.57 9.64
N ALA A 289 22.21 -1.15 9.34
CA ALA A 289 21.53 0.00 9.93
C ALA A 289 20.71 -0.33 11.18
N GLN A 290 20.44 -1.61 11.46
CA GLN A 290 19.60 -2.02 12.59
C GLN A 290 20.25 -1.62 13.92
N SER A 291 19.49 -0.95 14.79
CA SER A 291 19.93 -0.61 16.13
C SER A 291 20.17 -1.87 16.99
N ASP A 292 20.95 -1.75 18.07
CA ASP A 292 21.15 -2.86 19.00
C ASP A 292 19.87 -3.33 19.72
N GLN A 293 18.85 -2.46 19.74
CA GLN A 293 17.52 -2.80 20.26
C GLN A 293 16.61 -3.52 19.25
N GLY A 294 16.98 -3.53 17.96
CA GLY A 294 16.26 -4.23 16.89
C GLY A 294 15.46 -3.34 15.93
N TYR A 295 15.29 -2.03 16.20
CA TYR A 295 14.52 -1.13 15.33
C TYR A 295 15.36 -0.49 14.24
N TRP A 296 14.67 0.15 13.26
CA TRP A 296 15.22 1.09 12.30
C TRP A 296 14.63 2.48 12.47
N THR A 297 15.38 3.48 12.00
CA THR A 297 14.94 4.88 11.92
C THR A 297 14.89 5.35 10.47
N ARG A 298 14.36 6.55 10.21
CA ARG A 298 14.38 7.17 8.86
C ARG A 298 15.79 7.32 8.29
N GLN A 299 16.81 7.24 9.14
CA GLN A 299 18.21 7.32 8.72
C GLN A 299 18.78 5.98 8.21
N TRP A 300 17.97 4.90 8.13
CA TRP A 300 18.42 3.58 7.66
C TRP A 300 19.26 3.60 6.36
N PRO A 301 19.05 4.53 5.38
CA PRO A 301 19.87 4.58 4.19
C PRO A 301 21.35 4.93 4.46
N ARG A 302 21.67 5.42 5.65
CA ARG A 302 23.06 5.70 6.07
C ARG A 302 23.80 4.45 6.59
N GLY A 303 23.16 3.29 6.57
CA GLY A 303 23.77 2.04 7.02
C GLY A 303 24.22 2.11 8.47
N LYS A 304 25.47 1.71 8.76
CA LYS A 304 26.00 1.59 10.12
C LYS A 304 25.87 2.88 10.96
N SER A 305 25.97 4.05 10.35
CA SER A 305 25.83 5.33 11.09
C SER A 305 24.39 5.61 11.56
N ALA A 306 23.38 4.90 11.04
CA ALA A 306 22.00 5.03 11.49
C ALA A 306 21.71 4.36 12.84
N ARG A 307 22.55 3.42 13.27
CA ARG A 307 22.38 2.67 14.55
C ARG A 307 22.34 3.59 15.78
N GLU A 308 23.07 4.68 15.74
CA GLU A 308 23.21 5.61 16.86
C GLU A 308 22.22 6.77 16.83
N ASP A 309 21.27 6.76 15.86
CA ASP A 309 20.25 7.80 15.77
C ASP A 309 19.30 7.74 16.98
N LYS A 310 19.52 8.65 17.92
CA LYS A 310 18.71 8.84 19.12
C LYS A 310 17.62 9.89 18.94
N SER A 311 17.60 10.60 17.80
CA SER A 311 16.69 11.72 17.56
C SER A 311 15.28 11.28 17.13
N ALA A 312 15.13 10.05 16.62
CA ALA A 312 13.87 9.53 16.14
C ALA A 312 12.85 9.32 17.27
N SER A 313 11.62 9.78 17.07
CA SER A 313 10.50 9.53 17.98
C SER A 313 10.14 8.03 18.02
N LEU A 314 9.40 7.61 19.05
CA LEU A 314 8.88 6.23 19.12
C LEU A 314 8.00 5.92 17.91
N ALA A 315 7.12 6.84 17.51
CA ALA A 315 6.25 6.67 16.35
C ALA A 315 7.04 6.51 15.05
N ASP A 316 8.12 7.28 14.84
CA ASP A 316 8.99 7.11 13.67
C ASP A 316 9.72 5.76 13.66
N LYS A 317 10.21 5.31 14.81
CA LYS A 317 10.85 3.99 14.92
C LYS A 317 9.88 2.87 14.60
N ILE A 318 8.64 2.95 15.12
CA ILE A 318 7.58 1.97 14.86
C ILE A 318 7.18 2.00 13.38
N LEU A 319 6.94 3.18 12.80
CA LEU A 319 6.60 3.35 11.40
C LEU A 319 7.64 2.69 10.49
N VAL A 320 8.91 3.05 10.67
CA VAL A 320 9.99 2.55 9.81
C VAL A 320 10.19 1.04 10.00
N THR A 321 10.20 0.57 11.24
CA THR A 321 10.41 -0.85 11.54
C THR A 321 9.23 -1.70 11.05
N GLY A 322 7.99 -1.23 11.22
CA GLY A 322 6.80 -1.86 10.69
C GLY A 322 6.86 -2.00 9.17
N HIS A 323 7.07 -0.91 8.46
CA HIS A 323 7.20 -0.93 7.00
C HIS A 323 8.32 -1.83 6.49
N GLN A 324 9.51 -1.77 7.13
CA GLN A 324 10.60 -2.65 6.71
C GLN A 324 10.22 -4.13 6.86
N LEU A 325 9.57 -4.50 7.94
CA LEU A 325 9.12 -5.88 8.13
C LEU A 325 7.97 -6.27 7.19
N GLU A 326 7.09 -5.33 6.77
CA GLU A 326 6.01 -5.59 5.83
C GLU A 326 6.54 -6.06 4.48
N TRP A 327 7.40 -5.26 3.83
CA TRP A 327 7.92 -5.67 2.52
C TRP A 327 8.88 -6.85 2.61
N LEU A 328 9.69 -6.97 3.68
CA LEU A 328 10.56 -8.12 3.91
C LEU A 328 9.79 -9.45 4.03
N ALA A 329 8.56 -9.45 4.55
CA ALA A 329 7.72 -10.64 4.61
C ALA A 329 7.23 -11.11 3.23
N LEU A 330 7.29 -10.25 2.23
CA LEU A 330 6.80 -10.50 0.87
C LEU A 330 7.92 -10.76 -0.15
N VAL A 331 9.19 -10.58 0.20
CA VAL A 331 10.32 -10.76 -0.72
C VAL A 331 10.36 -12.17 -1.31
N PRO A 332 10.87 -12.33 -2.53
CA PRO A 332 11.15 -13.66 -3.08
C PRO A 332 12.04 -14.48 -2.14
N ARG A 333 11.82 -15.79 -2.06
CA ARG A 333 12.50 -16.67 -1.09
C ARG A 333 14.03 -16.69 -1.21
N ASP A 334 14.57 -16.45 -2.38
CA ASP A 334 16.03 -16.34 -2.61
C ASP A 334 16.62 -15.01 -2.09
N LEU A 335 15.78 -14.07 -1.67
CA LEU A 335 16.15 -12.83 -0.98
C LEU A 335 15.79 -12.88 0.51
N GLU A 336 15.65 -14.07 1.10
CA GLU A 336 15.30 -14.23 2.51
C GLU A 336 16.25 -13.39 3.41
N PRO A 337 15.69 -12.47 4.24
CA PRO A 337 16.50 -11.64 5.11
C PRO A 337 17.11 -12.47 6.25
N PRO A 338 18.24 -12.04 6.83
CA PRO A 338 18.84 -12.71 7.98
C PRO A 338 17.83 -12.88 9.12
N ARG A 339 17.67 -14.10 9.60
CA ARG A 339 16.64 -14.45 10.59
C ARG A 339 16.75 -13.65 11.88
N ASN A 340 17.95 -13.44 12.39
CA ASN A 340 18.18 -12.64 13.59
C ASN A 340 17.74 -11.18 13.41
N MET A 341 17.92 -10.62 12.22
CA MET A 341 17.49 -9.25 11.90
C MET A 341 15.97 -9.10 12.04
N VAL A 342 15.20 -9.99 11.44
CA VAL A 342 13.74 -9.91 11.48
C VAL A 342 13.17 -10.29 12.85
N VAL A 343 13.79 -11.24 13.55
CA VAL A 343 13.41 -11.61 14.93
C VAL A 343 13.62 -10.44 15.88
N ASN A 344 14.78 -9.80 15.84
CA ASN A 344 15.06 -8.63 16.70
C ASN A 344 14.06 -7.49 16.45
N ALA A 345 13.74 -7.22 15.17
CA ALA A 345 12.79 -6.17 14.80
C ALA A 345 11.37 -6.50 15.26
N GLY A 346 10.91 -7.73 15.04
CA GLY A 346 9.57 -8.16 15.46
C GLY A 346 9.41 -8.14 16.98
N GLN A 347 10.37 -8.65 17.71
CA GLN A 347 10.36 -8.63 19.18
C GLN A 347 10.44 -7.20 19.75
N TRP A 348 11.15 -6.31 19.07
CA TRP A 348 11.15 -4.88 19.43
C TRP A 348 9.77 -4.26 19.22
N LEU A 349 9.12 -4.51 18.06
CA LEU A 349 7.76 -4.01 17.79
C LEU A 349 6.75 -4.50 18.83
N VAL A 350 6.80 -5.79 19.21
CA VAL A 350 5.92 -6.36 20.25
C VAL A 350 6.04 -5.56 21.54
N ARG A 351 7.26 -5.35 22.06
CA ARG A 351 7.48 -4.57 23.28
C ARG A 351 7.00 -3.13 23.13
N ALA A 352 7.40 -2.46 22.03
CA ALA A 352 7.04 -1.07 21.78
C ALA A 352 5.54 -0.83 21.72
N VAL A 353 4.78 -1.76 21.13
CA VAL A 353 3.31 -1.67 21.09
C VAL A 353 2.71 -1.97 22.46
N GLN A 354 3.24 -2.90 23.22
CA GLN A 354 2.70 -3.28 24.53
C GLN A 354 2.97 -2.23 25.62
N GLU A 355 4.11 -1.56 25.59
CA GLU A 355 4.57 -0.63 26.62
C GLU A 355 4.06 0.80 26.44
N VAL A 356 3.66 1.19 25.22
CA VAL A 356 3.18 2.55 24.94
C VAL A 356 1.84 2.80 25.63
N ASP A 357 1.61 4.02 26.09
CA ASP A 357 0.30 4.45 26.59
C ASP A 357 -0.75 4.55 25.48
N ASN A 358 -2.03 4.45 25.84
CA ASN A 358 -3.12 4.45 24.86
C ASN A 358 -3.27 5.80 24.14
N GLU A 359 -2.96 6.93 24.78
CA GLU A 359 -3.06 8.24 24.15
C GLU A 359 -2.03 8.37 23.02
N THR A 360 -0.77 8.05 23.29
CA THR A 360 0.31 8.05 22.30
C THR A 360 0.00 7.09 21.14
N LEU A 361 -0.53 5.89 21.42
CA LEU A 361 -0.95 4.94 20.42
C LEU A 361 -2.04 5.52 19.50
N LEU A 362 -3.10 6.10 20.09
CA LEU A 362 -4.21 6.66 19.31
C LEU A 362 -3.81 7.89 18.49
N GLN A 363 -2.94 8.75 19.02
CA GLN A 363 -2.40 9.90 18.28
C GLN A 363 -1.56 9.46 17.07
N ASN A 364 -0.90 8.29 17.15
CA ASN A 364 0.00 7.75 16.14
C ASN A 364 -0.53 6.43 15.55
N TYR A 365 -1.84 6.26 15.46
CA TYR A 365 -2.47 4.98 15.11
C TYR A 365 -1.94 4.37 13.80
N GLY A 366 -1.75 5.18 12.73
CA GLY A 366 -1.18 4.71 11.46
C GLY A 366 0.15 3.97 11.63
N PRO A 367 1.20 4.58 12.19
CA PRO A 367 2.45 3.89 12.52
C PRO A 367 2.28 2.55 13.24
N PHE A 368 1.38 2.49 14.23
CA PHE A 368 1.16 1.27 15.00
C PHE A 368 0.45 0.17 14.22
N THR A 369 -0.44 0.52 13.27
CA THR A 369 -1.06 -0.50 12.40
C THR A 369 -0.06 -1.19 11.50
N HIS A 370 1.01 -0.51 11.04
CA HIS A 370 2.10 -1.14 10.31
C HIS A 370 2.83 -2.20 11.17
N ALA A 371 2.99 -1.95 12.47
CA ALA A 371 3.55 -2.96 13.37
C ALA A 371 2.65 -4.20 13.44
N GLY A 372 1.35 -4.04 13.66
CA GLY A 372 0.39 -5.14 13.69
C GLY A 372 0.36 -5.93 12.39
N ARG A 373 0.29 -5.23 11.24
CA ARG A 373 0.28 -5.85 9.90
C ARG A 373 1.59 -6.62 9.63
N ALA A 374 2.74 -6.03 9.93
CA ALA A 374 4.04 -6.69 9.78
C ALA A 374 4.10 -7.98 10.58
N LEU A 375 3.70 -7.97 11.85
CA LEU A 375 3.72 -9.16 12.70
C LEU A 375 2.79 -10.26 12.19
N CYS A 376 1.60 -9.90 11.68
CA CYS A 376 0.68 -10.85 11.03
C CYS A 376 1.29 -11.47 9.78
N LEU A 377 1.94 -10.66 8.91
CA LEU A 377 2.62 -11.15 7.71
C LEU A 377 3.71 -12.15 8.07
N TRP A 378 4.55 -11.89 9.08
CA TRP A 378 5.60 -12.82 9.52
C TRP A 378 5.06 -14.09 10.16
N ARG A 379 3.79 -14.10 10.61
CA ARG A 379 3.07 -15.29 11.10
C ARG A 379 2.21 -15.95 10.02
N SER A 380 2.16 -15.40 8.81
CA SER A 380 1.26 -15.86 7.74
C SER A 380 -0.19 -16.00 8.22
N LYS A 381 -0.66 -15.05 9.02
CA LYS A 381 -2.00 -15.04 9.61
C LYS A 381 -2.80 -13.84 9.14
N ASP A 382 -4.10 -14.05 8.91
CA ASP A 382 -5.07 -12.98 8.82
C ASP A 382 -5.21 -12.28 10.18
N PRO A 383 -5.13 -10.94 10.25
CA PRO A 383 -5.16 -10.21 11.53
C PRO A 383 -6.43 -10.43 12.32
N TYR A 384 -7.60 -10.39 11.68
CA TYR A 384 -8.87 -10.59 12.36
C TYR A 384 -9.02 -12.02 12.88
N GLN A 385 -8.64 -13.02 12.07
CA GLN A 385 -8.67 -14.42 12.51
C GLN A 385 -7.67 -14.67 13.64
N ALA A 386 -6.45 -14.13 13.57
CA ALA A 386 -5.44 -14.26 14.62
C ALA A 386 -5.91 -13.67 15.96
N TRP A 387 -6.59 -12.52 15.90
CA TRP A 387 -7.21 -11.91 17.07
C TRP A 387 -8.35 -12.77 17.64
N ARG A 388 -9.24 -13.29 16.78
CA ARG A 388 -10.33 -14.19 17.17
C ARG A 388 -9.84 -15.46 17.84
N ASP A 389 -8.82 -16.08 17.25
CA ASP A 389 -8.18 -17.29 17.81
C ASP A 389 -7.62 -17.00 19.21
N GLY A 390 -6.99 -15.82 19.38
CA GLY A 390 -6.41 -15.38 20.65
C GLY A 390 -7.45 -15.20 21.77
N ILE A 391 -8.66 -14.67 21.47
CA ILE A 391 -9.76 -14.60 22.45
C ILE A 391 -10.07 -15.97 23.03
N SER A 392 -10.06 -17.00 22.21
CA SER A 392 -10.35 -18.36 22.63
C SER A 392 -9.25 -19.00 23.51
N MET A 393 -8.05 -18.42 23.51
CA MET A 393 -6.91 -18.87 24.33
C MET A 393 -6.86 -18.23 25.71
N VAL A 394 -7.63 -17.14 25.95
CA VAL A 394 -7.69 -16.45 27.25
C VAL A 394 -8.84 -17.06 28.08
N PRO A 395 -8.57 -17.80 29.19
CA PRO A 395 -9.57 -18.61 29.89
C PRO A 395 -10.75 -17.83 30.50
N ASP A 396 -10.59 -16.55 30.79
CA ASP A 396 -11.59 -15.70 31.47
C ASP A 396 -12.14 -14.55 30.61
N SER A 397 -12.17 -14.70 29.27
CA SER A 397 -12.73 -13.67 28.42
C SER A 397 -14.25 -13.57 28.61
N PRO A 398 -14.80 -12.39 28.95
CA PRO A 398 -16.26 -12.18 29.15
C PRO A 398 -17.12 -12.57 27.95
N LEU A 399 -16.51 -12.72 26.77
CA LEU A 399 -17.18 -13.12 25.53
C LEU A 399 -17.57 -14.62 25.49
N GLN A 400 -16.99 -15.47 26.36
CA GLN A 400 -17.37 -16.88 26.45
C GLN A 400 -18.63 -17.12 27.30
N SER A 401 -19.04 -16.18 28.16
CA SER A 401 -20.19 -16.31 29.06
C SER A 401 -21.55 -16.03 28.39
N GLY A 402 -21.58 -15.56 27.16
CA GLY A 402 -22.81 -15.17 26.44
C GLY A 402 -23.55 -16.32 25.73
N GLN A 403 -23.05 -17.54 25.67
CA GLN A 403 -23.64 -18.62 24.87
C GLN A 403 -24.35 -19.75 25.64
N SER A 404 -24.56 -19.64 26.95
CA SER A 404 -25.23 -20.70 27.73
C SER A 404 -26.18 -20.17 28.79
N GLN A 405 -27.17 -19.37 28.41
CA GLN A 405 -28.39 -19.28 29.23
C GLN A 405 -29.59 -19.61 28.34
N SER A 406 -29.86 -20.91 28.16
CA SER A 406 -31.19 -21.42 27.87
C SER A 406 -32.11 -21.02 29.02
N LEU A 407 -33.06 -20.17 28.76
CA LEU A 407 -34.15 -19.86 29.70
C LEU A 407 -34.80 -21.18 30.14
N PRO A 408 -35.08 -21.37 31.42
CA PRO A 408 -35.84 -22.53 31.89
C PRO A 408 -37.28 -22.41 31.38
N ASP A 409 -37.80 -23.49 30.83
CA ASP A 409 -39.19 -23.67 30.45
C ASP A 409 -40.10 -23.35 31.66
N THR A 410 -40.91 -22.35 31.55
CA THR A 410 -42.02 -22.08 32.49
C THR A 410 -43.10 -23.09 32.21
N PRO A 411 -43.59 -23.87 33.22
CA PRO A 411 -44.73 -24.74 33.08
C PRO A 411 -46.00 -23.86 32.81
N ARG A 412 -46.75 -24.21 31.81
CA ARG A 412 -48.10 -23.70 31.63
C ARG A 412 -49.02 -24.52 32.54
N ASP A 413 -49.64 -23.87 33.49
CA ASP A 413 -50.90 -24.25 34.10
C ASP A 413 -52.04 -23.45 33.46
#